data_0fd6c84377e0157c0a68fa3f0afffce9
#
_entry.id   0fd6c84377e0157c0a68fa3f0afffce9
#
_cell.length_a   1.000
_cell.length_b   1.000
_cell.length_c   1.000
_cell.angle_alpha   90.00
_cell.angle_beta   90.00
_cell.angle_gamma   90.00
#
_symmetry.space_group_name_H-M   'P 1'
#
loop_
_entity.id
_entity.type
_entity.pdbx_description
1 polymer ?
#
loop_
_entity_poly.entity_id
_entity_poly.type
_entity_poly.pdbx_seq_one_letter_code
_entity_poly.pdbx_strand_id
1 'polypeptide(L)'
;MPRTKTEEEHRTVYQIADVLLDSYPYNSCTHCLEGLWVDLPVVTKVGEQMFSRFVYSFLQTLGIKEGIAYTWGEYVDWGVSLGLDHTLRANLKQKLYQSRQQETLAPLWNPDKFAADFVELISGI
;
A
#
# COMPACT_ATOMS: atom_id res chain seq x y z
N MET A 1 16.83 -7.85 -9.56
CA MET A 1 16.09 -7.78 -10.83
C MET A 1 16.78 -6.83 -11.80
N PRO A 2 16.82 -7.14 -13.09
CA PRO A 2 17.34 -6.20 -14.06
C PRO A 2 16.47 -4.93 -14.14
N ARG A 3 17.10 -3.83 -14.46
CA ARG A 3 16.40 -2.55 -14.62
C ARG A 3 15.46 -2.61 -15.82
N THR A 4 14.22 -2.20 -15.65
CA THR A 4 13.25 -2.13 -16.73
C THR A 4 13.52 -0.94 -17.65
N LYS A 5 13.16 -1.07 -18.92
CA LYS A 5 13.43 -0.03 -19.94
C LYS A 5 12.32 1.00 -20.03
N THR A 6 11.09 0.60 -19.73
CA THR A 6 9.92 1.47 -19.83
C THR A 6 9.13 1.46 -18.52
N GLU A 7 8.30 2.47 -18.33
CA GLU A 7 7.41 2.56 -17.18
C GLU A 7 6.38 1.42 -17.18
N GLU A 8 5.88 1.03 -18.35
CA GLU A 8 4.97 -0.09 -18.52
C GLU A 8 5.62 -1.42 -18.11
N GLU A 9 6.86 -1.67 -18.56
CA GLU A 9 7.62 -2.85 -18.13
C GLU A 9 7.84 -2.85 -16.62
N HIS A 10 8.12 -1.70 -16.04
CA HIS A 10 8.29 -1.56 -14.60
C HIS A 10 7.01 -1.96 -13.84
N ARG A 11 5.85 -1.54 -14.34
CA ARG A 11 4.56 -1.92 -13.72
C ARG A 11 4.27 -3.40 -13.86
N THR A 12 4.63 -4.03 -14.98
CA THR A 12 4.40 -5.47 -15.18
C THR A 12 5.24 -6.33 -14.24
N VAL A 13 6.35 -5.83 -13.73
CA VAL A 13 7.18 -6.54 -12.76
C VAL A 13 6.40 -6.84 -11.48
N TYR A 14 5.47 -5.98 -11.06
CA TYR A 14 4.65 -6.22 -9.88
C TYR A 14 3.73 -7.43 -10.02
N GLN A 15 3.38 -7.81 -11.24
CA GLN A 15 2.47 -8.92 -11.50
C GLN A 15 3.09 -10.29 -11.22
N ILE A 16 4.41 -10.38 -11.19
CA ILE A 16 5.11 -11.63 -10.87
C ILE A 16 5.30 -11.84 -9.38
N ALA A 17 5.02 -10.84 -8.58
CA ALA A 17 5.14 -10.92 -7.12
C ALA A 17 3.78 -11.20 -6.48
N ASP A 18 3.78 -11.91 -5.37
CA ASP A 18 2.57 -12.17 -4.58
C ASP A 18 2.41 -11.18 -3.44
N VAL A 19 3.50 -10.67 -2.92
CA VAL A 19 3.55 -9.74 -1.78
C VAL A 19 4.72 -8.80 -1.98
N LEU A 20 4.53 -7.53 -1.61
CA LEU A 20 5.59 -6.53 -1.57
C LEU A 20 5.98 -6.29 -0.12
N LEU A 21 7.26 -6.47 0.18
CA LEU A 21 7.81 -6.18 1.51
C LEU A 21 8.43 -4.79 1.49
N ASP A 22 7.86 -3.90 2.29
CA ASP A 22 8.32 -2.52 2.37
C ASP A 22 9.66 -2.41 3.11
N SER A 23 10.49 -1.48 2.69
CA SER A 23 11.79 -1.21 3.32
C SER A 23 11.63 -0.44 4.64
N TYR A 24 12.60 -0.60 5.52
CA TYR A 24 12.64 0.06 6.82
C TYR A 24 14.08 0.51 7.10
N PRO A 25 14.32 1.69 7.71
CA PRO A 25 13.31 2.64 8.21
C PRO A 25 12.71 3.55 7.14
N TYR A 26 13.30 3.64 5.95
CA TYR A 26 12.80 4.47 4.86
C TYR A 26 11.84 3.67 3.99
N ASN A 27 10.55 4.03 4.04
CA ASN A 27 9.54 3.38 3.23
C ASN A 27 9.69 3.72 1.75
N SER A 28 9.38 2.77 0.88
CA SER A 28 9.33 2.98 -0.56
C SER A 28 7.99 3.61 -0.95
N CYS A 29 7.91 4.92 -0.84
CA CYS A 29 6.65 5.64 -1.03
C CYS A 29 6.03 5.39 -2.40
N THR A 30 6.70 5.78 -3.49
CA THR A 30 6.19 5.62 -4.86
C THR A 30 6.05 4.17 -5.24
N HIS A 31 7.03 3.35 -4.92
CA HIS A 31 7.05 1.92 -5.24
C HIS A 31 5.87 1.19 -4.59
N CYS A 32 5.59 1.47 -3.33
CA CYS A 32 4.47 0.86 -2.62
C CYS A 32 3.12 1.35 -3.16
N LEU A 33 3.01 2.64 -3.51
CA LEU A 33 1.79 3.16 -4.14
C LEU A 33 1.52 2.47 -5.47
N GLU A 34 2.54 2.28 -6.29
CA GLU A 34 2.40 1.56 -7.56
C GLU A 34 1.98 0.11 -7.36
N GLY A 35 2.58 -0.56 -6.35
CA GLY A 35 2.20 -1.93 -5.99
C GLY A 35 0.74 -2.01 -5.57
N LEU A 36 0.28 -1.12 -4.71
CA LEU A 36 -1.11 -1.08 -4.27
C LEU A 36 -2.07 -0.78 -5.43
N TRP A 37 -1.66 0.06 -6.37
CA TRP A 37 -2.45 0.39 -7.55
C TRP A 37 -2.69 -0.83 -8.46
N VAL A 38 -1.77 -1.78 -8.50
CA VAL A 38 -1.92 -3.02 -9.26
C VAL A 38 -2.34 -4.23 -8.40
N ASP A 39 -2.96 -3.96 -7.27
CA ASP A 39 -3.56 -4.96 -6.37
C ASP A 39 -2.54 -5.87 -5.68
N LEU A 40 -1.31 -5.40 -5.49
CA LEU A 40 -0.27 -6.16 -4.80
C LEU A 40 -0.35 -5.91 -3.29
N PRO A 41 -0.59 -6.95 -2.46
CA PRO A 41 -0.55 -6.77 -1.01
C PRO A 41 0.82 -6.32 -0.52
N VAL A 42 0.84 -5.42 0.44
CA VAL A 42 2.07 -4.84 0.98
C VAL A 42 2.16 -5.11 2.48
N VAL A 43 3.35 -5.50 2.93
CA VAL A 43 3.67 -5.59 4.36
C VAL A 43 4.62 -4.45 4.72
N THR A 44 4.27 -3.70 5.74
CA THR A 44 5.09 -2.58 6.22
C THR A 44 5.29 -2.65 7.72
N LYS A 45 6.48 -2.26 8.18
CA LYS A 45 6.74 -2.08 9.60
C LYS A 45 6.62 -0.60 9.95
N VAL A 46 5.74 -0.29 10.88
CA VAL A 46 5.49 1.08 11.33
C VAL A 46 6.64 1.55 12.21
N GLY A 47 7.17 2.74 11.91
CA GLY A 47 8.19 3.40 12.72
C GLY A 47 7.66 4.69 13.34
N GLU A 48 8.54 5.42 13.99
CA GLU A 48 8.20 6.67 14.66
C GLU A 48 8.35 7.90 13.76
N GLN A 49 9.26 7.83 12.79
CA GLN A 49 9.54 8.94 11.88
C GLN A 49 8.56 8.93 10.69
N MET A 50 8.35 10.10 10.11
CA MET A 50 7.44 10.26 8.96
C MET A 50 7.78 9.29 7.83
N PHE A 51 9.06 9.18 7.47
CA PHE A 51 9.49 8.32 6.37
C PHE A 51 9.32 6.81 6.65
N SER A 52 9.05 6.42 7.88
CA SER A 52 8.75 5.04 8.26
C SER A 52 7.25 4.81 8.55
N ARG A 53 6.39 5.75 8.14
CA ARG A 53 4.95 5.69 8.32
C ARG A 53 4.16 5.95 7.03
N PHE A 54 4.82 6.14 5.90
CA PHE A 54 4.13 6.41 4.63
C PHE A 54 3.16 5.30 4.25
N VAL A 55 3.65 4.06 4.24
CA VAL A 55 2.83 2.93 3.81
C VAL A 55 1.77 2.59 4.85
N TYR A 56 2.06 2.79 6.13
CA TYR A 56 1.06 2.72 7.19
C TYR A 56 -0.10 3.67 6.89
N SER A 57 0.21 4.91 6.54
CA SER A 57 -0.80 5.91 6.18
C SER A 57 -1.62 5.48 4.95
N PHE A 58 -0.96 4.94 3.92
CA PHE A 58 -1.66 4.46 2.72
C PHE A 58 -2.64 3.34 3.06
N LEU A 59 -2.20 2.35 3.83
CA LEU A 59 -3.05 1.23 4.21
C LEU A 59 -4.21 1.66 5.11
N GLN A 60 -3.99 2.62 6.00
CA GLN A 60 -5.04 3.19 6.84
C GLN A 60 -6.12 3.87 5.98
N THR A 61 -5.72 4.67 4.98
CA THR A 61 -6.69 5.35 4.11
C THR A 61 -7.41 4.39 3.18
N LEU A 62 -6.84 3.21 2.94
CA LEU A 62 -7.50 2.13 2.19
C LEU A 62 -8.42 1.27 3.08
N GLY A 63 -8.35 1.44 4.40
CA GLY A 63 -9.10 0.61 5.34
C GLY A 63 -8.54 -0.80 5.47
N ILE A 64 -7.27 -0.99 5.17
CA ILE A 64 -6.59 -2.28 5.20
C ILE A 64 -5.70 -2.34 6.44
N LYS A 65 -5.91 -3.34 7.31
CA LYS A 65 -5.09 -3.58 8.49
C LYS A 65 -4.07 -4.70 8.26
N GLU A 66 -4.38 -5.62 7.36
CA GLU A 66 -3.55 -6.75 7.03
C GLU A 66 -2.26 -6.26 6.36
N GLY A 67 -1.13 -6.64 6.92
CA GLY A 67 0.18 -6.21 6.44
C GLY A 67 0.79 -5.07 7.25
N ILE A 68 0.05 -4.45 8.17
CA ILE A 68 0.59 -3.44 9.08
C ILE A 68 1.21 -4.13 10.29
N ALA A 69 2.53 -4.00 10.42
CA ALA A 69 3.29 -4.60 11.51
C ALA A 69 3.90 -3.52 12.41
N TYR A 70 3.80 -3.71 13.71
CA TYR A 70 4.38 -2.81 14.70
C TYR A 70 5.69 -3.36 15.27
N THR A 71 5.97 -4.64 15.03
CA THR A 71 7.21 -5.31 15.44
C THR A 71 7.79 -6.10 14.28
N TRP A 72 9.06 -6.49 14.36
CA TRP A 72 9.68 -7.35 13.35
C TRP A 72 9.05 -8.74 13.31
N GLY A 73 8.58 -9.25 14.47
CA GLY A 73 7.85 -10.52 14.53
C GLY A 73 6.57 -10.46 13.73
N GLU A 74 5.77 -9.40 13.90
CA GLU A 74 4.55 -9.19 13.12
C GLU A 74 4.84 -9.02 11.63
N TYR A 75 5.92 -8.32 11.28
CA TYR A 75 6.34 -8.13 9.90
C TYR A 75 6.61 -9.48 9.20
N VAL A 76 7.38 -10.34 9.87
CA VAL A 76 7.66 -11.69 9.37
C VAL A 76 6.38 -12.51 9.28
N ASP A 77 5.53 -12.47 10.30
CA ASP A 77 4.28 -13.22 10.34
C ASP A 77 3.34 -12.81 9.19
N TRP A 78 3.20 -11.52 8.92
CA TRP A 78 2.39 -11.06 7.78
C TRP A 78 3.00 -11.51 6.45
N GLY A 79 4.32 -11.42 6.30
CA GLY A 79 5.00 -11.87 5.09
C GLY A 79 4.76 -13.35 4.82
N VAL A 80 4.87 -14.18 5.85
CA VAL A 80 4.63 -15.62 5.75
C VAL A 80 3.16 -15.92 5.46
N SER A 81 2.24 -15.29 6.20
CA SER A 81 0.81 -15.51 6.03
C SER A 81 0.34 -15.14 4.62
N LEU A 82 0.76 -13.98 4.13
CA LEU A 82 0.40 -13.54 2.78
C LEU A 82 1.07 -14.37 1.70
N GLY A 83 2.27 -14.89 1.98
CA GLY A 83 2.97 -15.77 1.05
C GLY A 83 2.35 -17.14 0.91
N LEU A 84 1.76 -17.68 1.98
CA LEU A 84 1.24 -19.06 2.03
C LEU A 84 -0.28 -19.14 1.92
N ASP A 85 -1.01 -18.13 2.34
CA ASP A 85 -2.48 -18.15 2.37
C ASP A 85 -3.07 -17.49 1.12
N HIS A 86 -3.46 -18.33 0.15
CA HIS A 86 -4.05 -17.87 -1.11
C HIS A 86 -5.38 -17.14 -0.89
N THR A 87 -6.18 -17.56 0.08
CA THR A 87 -7.47 -16.94 0.38
C THR A 87 -7.27 -15.54 0.93
N LEU A 88 -6.33 -15.36 1.85
CA LEU A 88 -6.00 -14.05 2.41
C LEU A 88 -5.51 -13.09 1.31
N ARG A 89 -4.61 -13.56 0.45
CA ARG A 89 -4.14 -12.75 -0.70
C ARG A 89 -5.27 -12.35 -1.62
N ALA A 90 -6.13 -13.30 -1.97
CA ALA A 90 -7.27 -13.04 -2.86
C ALA A 90 -8.22 -12.00 -2.26
N ASN A 91 -8.49 -12.09 -0.97
CA ASN A 91 -9.33 -11.12 -0.26
C ASN A 91 -8.72 -9.72 -0.26
N LEU A 92 -7.42 -9.62 -0.04
CA LEU A 92 -6.72 -8.33 -0.07
C LEU A 92 -6.69 -7.74 -1.49
N LYS A 93 -6.43 -8.57 -2.49
CA LYS A 93 -6.48 -8.12 -3.89
C LYS A 93 -7.85 -7.59 -4.25
N GLN A 94 -8.91 -8.23 -3.77
CA GLN A 94 -10.27 -7.78 -4.00
C GLN A 94 -10.55 -6.45 -3.31
N LYS A 95 -10.09 -6.27 -2.07
CA LYS A 95 -10.20 -4.99 -1.37
C LYS A 95 -9.48 -3.87 -2.10
N LEU A 96 -8.27 -4.14 -2.59
CA LEU A 96 -7.49 -3.17 -3.35
C LEU A 96 -8.18 -2.81 -4.66
N TYR A 97 -8.68 -3.80 -5.38
CA TYR A 97 -9.44 -3.58 -6.60
C TYR A 97 -10.67 -2.69 -6.36
N GLN A 98 -11.46 -3.00 -5.33
CA GLN A 98 -12.65 -2.23 -4.99
C GLN A 98 -12.32 -0.80 -4.55
N SER A 99 -11.16 -0.59 -3.93
CA SER A 99 -10.73 0.74 -3.48
C SER A 99 -10.57 1.74 -4.63
N ARG A 100 -10.40 1.27 -5.86
CA ARG A 100 -10.20 2.09 -7.05
C ARG A 100 -11.45 2.22 -7.91
N GLN A 101 -12.54 1.54 -7.56
CA GLN A 101 -13.79 1.64 -8.30
C GLN A 101 -14.51 2.94 -7.92
N GLN A 102 -15.22 3.53 -8.88
CA GLN A 102 -15.88 4.82 -8.69
C GLN A 102 -16.87 4.80 -7.51
N GLU A 103 -17.59 3.71 -7.35
CA GLU A 103 -18.62 3.57 -6.31
C GLU A 103 -18.05 3.36 -4.91
N THR A 104 -16.84 2.78 -4.82
CA THR A 104 -16.18 2.44 -3.55
C THR A 104 -14.81 3.07 -3.43
N LEU A 105 -14.61 4.22 -4.08
CA LEU A 105 -13.32 4.90 -4.19
C LEU A 105 -12.79 5.29 -2.81
N ALA A 106 -11.59 4.76 -2.49
CA ALA A 106 -10.92 5.05 -1.23
C ALA A 106 -10.32 6.46 -1.24
N PRO A 107 -10.21 7.11 -0.06
CA PRO A 107 -9.60 8.45 0.03
C PRO A 107 -8.21 8.53 -0.60
N LEU A 108 -7.41 7.48 -0.52
CA LEU A 108 -6.06 7.44 -1.10
C LEU A 108 -6.05 7.72 -2.60
N TRP A 109 -7.09 7.26 -3.33
CA TRP A 109 -7.20 7.39 -4.78
C TRP A 109 -8.12 8.54 -5.22
N ASN A 110 -8.59 9.34 -4.27
CA ASN A 110 -9.58 10.39 -4.55
C ASN A 110 -8.95 11.78 -4.44
N PRO A 111 -8.48 12.37 -5.56
CA PRO A 111 -7.84 13.68 -5.54
C PRO A 111 -8.81 14.81 -5.15
N ASP A 112 -10.08 14.68 -5.49
CA ASP A 112 -11.08 15.69 -5.15
C ASP A 112 -11.32 15.77 -3.64
N LYS A 113 -11.40 14.60 -2.99
CA LYS A 113 -11.51 14.55 -1.53
C LYS A 113 -10.25 15.11 -0.87
N PHE A 114 -9.07 14.77 -1.37
CA PHE A 114 -7.81 15.30 -0.85
C PHE A 114 -7.79 16.82 -0.95
N ALA A 115 -8.17 17.37 -2.09
CA ALA A 115 -8.21 18.82 -2.30
C ALA A 115 -9.21 19.50 -1.36
N ALA A 116 -10.39 18.92 -1.18
CA ALA A 116 -11.42 19.45 -0.28
C ALA A 116 -10.95 19.44 1.18
N ASP A 117 -10.39 18.33 1.63
CA ASP A 117 -9.86 18.18 2.99
C ASP A 117 -8.71 19.16 3.25
N PHE A 118 -7.84 19.35 2.27
CA PHE A 118 -6.71 20.27 2.36
C PHE A 118 -7.18 21.71 2.51
N VAL A 119 -8.14 22.13 1.69
CA VAL A 119 -8.73 23.48 1.75
C VAL A 119 -9.41 23.71 3.10
N GLU A 120 -10.17 22.74 3.59
CA GLU A 120 -10.82 22.80 4.89
C GLU A 120 -9.80 22.96 6.03
N LEU A 121 -8.71 22.19 5.98
CA LEU A 121 -7.64 22.26 6.97
C LEU A 121 -6.97 23.64 7.00
N ILE A 122 -6.68 24.20 5.82
CA ILE A 122 -6.07 25.52 5.69
C ILE A 122 -7.04 26.61 6.20
N SER A 123 -8.32 26.51 5.86
CA SER A 123 -9.34 27.48 6.26
C SER A 123 -9.57 27.51 7.77
N GLY A 124 -9.24 26.42 8.47
CA GLY A 124 -9.32 26.33 9.93
C GLY A 124 -8.12 26.94 10.67
N ILE A 125 -7.10 27.37 9.93
CA ILE A 125 -5.93 28.03 10.49
C ILE A 125 -6.17 29.53 10.57
#